data_cd1be5f52da589c28ff6f94f5809a085
#
_entry.id   cd1be5f52da589c28ff6f94f5809a085
#
_cell.length_a   1.000
_cell.length_b   1.000
_cell.length_c   1.000
_cell.angle_alpha   90.00
_cell.angle_beta   90.00
_cell.angle_gamma   90.00
#
_symmetry.space_group_name_H-M   'P 1'
#
loop_
_entity.id
_entity.type
_entity.pdbx_description
1 polymer ?
#
loop_
_entity_poly.entity_id
_entity_poly.type
_entity_poly.pdbx_seq_one_letter_code
_entity_poly.pdbx_strand_id
1 'polypeptide(L)'
;MAPTIRDIARAAGVSVATASKGLNGKGRMRPETRQRILDTARELDFRPNRNASSLTTGRTYTVGLLTRDGYGRFTPPLLGGVEDSLSVDTASLLLCDARRDAVRERHYLDVLADRRVDGLIVTGRATDPAPPLPRTLPFPVLYAYTTSSNPDDSSITVDDEHGGWLAARQLLRQGCRRIAHITGPVSVLAVRERIAGARRALAEAGLELPDNLVTYGPFAEHTGFQAAQKLMANEQVDGIFCGSDQIGRGVADALGGMGVRIPDDVALVGFDNWTLIAKATRPGLSSVDMNLYRLGRLAAESLLRAIDGNPEPGIRRLPCSLAIRASCPAPITDTTEWLDDSPLVPDA
;
A
#
# COMPACT_ATOMS: atom_id res chain seq x y z
N MET A 1 -18.69 39.42 -8.81
CA MET A 1 -19.38 38.19 -9.27
C MET A 1 -18.31 37.32 -9.95
N ALA A 2 -18.19 36.05 -9.64
CA ALA A 2 -17.16 35.21 -10.28
C ALA A 2 -17.43 35.11 -11.78
N PRO A 3 -16.36 35.17 -12.63
CA PRO A 3 -16.52 35.07 -14.07
C PRO A 3 -17.08 33.71 -14.47
N THR A 4 -17.87 33.70 -15.53
CA THR A 4 -18.52 32.50 -16.06
C THR A 4 -17.92 32.09 -17.40
N ILE A 5 -18.18 30.88 -17.89
CA ILE A 5 -17.77 30.45 -19.22
C ILE A 5 -18.35 31.33 -20.34
N ARG A 6 -19.50 31.98 -20.07
CA ARG A 6 -20.13 32.95 -21.01
C ARG A 6 -19.27 34.22 -21.11
N ASP A 7 -18.65 34.64 -20.02
CA ASP A 7 -17.80 35.82 -20.01
C ASP A 7 -16.48 35.53 -20.76
N ILE A 8 -15.91 34.34 -20.58
CA ILE A 8 -14.77 33.88 -21.38
C ILE A 8 -15.12 33.85 -22.87
N ALA A 9 -16.26 33.26 -23.23
CA ALA A 9 -16.68 33.16 -24.61
C ALA A 9 -16.82 34.55 -25.26
N ARG A 10 -17.40 35.50 -24.53
CA ARG A 10 -17.58 36.88 -24.96
C ARG A 10 -16.24 37.60 -25.15
N ALA A 11 -15.37 37.53 -24.16
CA ALA A 11 -14.07 38.18 -24.18
C ALA A 11 -13.10 37.57 -25.22
N ALA A 12 -13.12 36.26 -25.40
CA ALA A 12 -12.32 35.57 -26.42
C ALA A 12 -12.89 35.61 -27.84
N GLY A 13 -14.12 36.18 -28.02
CA GLY A 13 -14.78 36.27 -29.32
C GLY A 13 -15.15 34.91 -29.92
N VAL A 14 -15.60 33.97 -29.12
CA VAL A 14 -15.98 32.61 -29.55
C VAL A 14 -17.33 32.19 -29.00
N SER A 15 -17.92 31.11 -29.52
CA SER A 15 -19.11 30.54 -28.91
C SER A 15 -18.83 29.89 -27.55
N VAL A 16 -19.84 29.79 -26.68
CA VAL A 16 -19.72 29.10 -25.38
C VAL A 16 -19.25 27.66 -25.55
N ALA A 17 -19.76 26.97 -26.60
CA ALA A 17 -19.30 25.61 -26.92
C ALA A 17 -17.84 25.56 -27.34
N THR A 18 -17.34 26.57 -28.07
CA THR A 18 -15.94 26.69 -28.48
C THR A 18 -15.06 27.01 -27.26
N ALA A 19 -15.47 27.92 -26.37
CA ALA A 19 -14.77 28.23 -25.14
C ALA A 19 -14.67 26.98 -24.23
N SER A 20 -15.76 26.23 -24.08
CA SER A 20 -15.76 24.96 -23.32
C SER A 20 -14.79 23.92 -23.89
N LYS A 21 -14.79 23.71 -25.22
CA LYS A 21 -13.85 22.80 -25.87
C LYS A 21 -12.39 23.24 -25.70
N GLY A 22 -12.13 24.55 -25.79
CA GLY A 22 -10.80 25.14 -25.63
C GLY A 22 -10.25 24.94 -24.22
N LEU A 23 -11.05 25.22 -23.19
CA LEU A 23 -10.71 25.05 -21.78
C LEU A 23 -10.47 23.59 -21.40
N ASN A 24 -11.28 22.67 -21.94
CA ASN A 24 -11.21 21.23 -21.61
C ASN A 24 -10.25 20.44 -22.52
N GLY A 25 -9.50 21.08 -23.40
CA GLY A 25 -8.56 20.39 -24.28
C GLY A 25 -9.23 19.49 -25.36
N LYS A 26 -10.56 19.50 -25.48
CA LYS A 26 -11.33 18.61 -26.37
C LYS A 26 -11.63 19.24 -27.73
N GLY A 27 -11.69 18.40 -28.76
CA GLY A 27 -12.07 18.79 -30.13
C GLY A 27 -10.93 19.42 -30.95
N ARG A 28 -11.08 19.40 -32.30
CA ARG A 28 -10.15 20.06 -33.24
C ARG A 28 -10.38 21.57 -33.19
N MET A 29 -9.34 22.31 -32.88
CA MET A 29 -9.35 23.76 -32.77
C MET A 29 -7.97 24.27 -33.22
N ARG A 30 -7.92 25.46 -33.81
CA ARG A 30 -6.64 26.13 -34.17
C ARG A 30 -5.87 26.45 -32.89
N PRO A 31 -4.53 26.21 -32.85
CA PRO A 31 -3.73 26.47 -31.65
C PRO A 31 -3.87 27.90 -31.12
N GLU A 32 -3.95 28.88 -32.02
CA GLU A 32 -4.07 30.31 -31.67
C GLU A 32 -5.41 30.59 -30.97
N THR A 33 -6.47 29.94 -31.42
CA THR A 33 -7.81 30.09 -30.80
C THR A 33 -7.82 29.47 -29.38
N ARG A 34 -7.17 28.31 -29.22
CA ARG A 34 -7.05 27.69 -27.90
C ARG A 34 -6.24 28.57 -26.95
N GLN A 35 -5.11 29.08 -27.41
CA GLN A 35 -4.27 29.94 -26.61
C GLN A 35 -5.00 31.19 -26.15
N ARG A 36 -5.72 31.88 -27.06
CA ARG A 36 -6.53 33.06 -26.74
C ARG A 36 -7.58 32.74 -25.66
N ILE A 37 -8.26 31.59 -25.74
CA ILE A 37 -9.26 31.18 -24.73
C ILE A 37 -8.58 30.98 -23.36
N LEU A 38 -7.41 30.31 -23.31
CA LEU A 38 -6.65 30.07 -22.09
C LEU A 38 -6.13 31.36 -21.47
N ASP A 39 -5.66 32.29 -22.28
CA ASP A 39 -5.16 33.60 -21.84
C ASP A 39 -6.29 34.44 -21.26
N THR A 40 -7.45 34.52 -21.98
CA THR A 40 -8.65 35.18 -21.49
C THR A 40 -9.13 34.60 -20.17
N ALA A 41 -9.06 33.27 -20.00
CA ALA A 41 -9.43 32.61 -18.76
C ALA A 41 -8.51 33.02 -17.60
N ARG A 42 -7.22 33.13 -17.84
CA ARG A 42 -6.24 33.60 -16.83
C ARG A 42 -6.45 35.07 -16.48
N GLU A 43 -6.63 35.95 -17.48
CA GLU A 43 -6.86 37.38 -17.28
C GLU A 43 -8.10 37.67 -16.44
N LEU A 44 -9.15 36.86 -16.60
CA LEU A 44 -10.38 36.98 -15.85
C LEU A 44 -10.40 36.19 -14.53
N ASP A 45 -9.28 35.55 -14.11
CA ASP A 45 -9.21 34.62 -12.98
C ASP A 45 -10.37 33.60 -12.99
N PHE A 46 -10.69 33.10 -14.20
CA PHE A 46 -11.76 32.11 -14.34
C PHE A 46 -11.28 30.76 -13.83
N ARG A 47 -12.02 30.25 -12.86
CA ARG A 47 -11.86 28.87 -12.39
C ARG A 47 -13.01 28.03 -12.90
N PRO A 48 -12.75 26.96 -13.67
CA PRO A 48 -13.80 26.04 -14.11
C PRO A 48 -14.60 25.57 -12.89
N ASN A 49 -15.92 25.76 -12.91
CA ASN A 49 -16.78 25.24 -11.86
C ASN A 49 -16.94 23.72 -12.08
N ARG A 50 -16.20 22.93 -11.31
CA ARG A 50 -16.23 21.45 -11.38
C ARG A 50 -17.64 20.92 -11.14
N ASN A 51 -18.46 21.59 -10.31
CA ASN A 51 -19.85 21.21 -10.08
C ASN A 51 -20.72 21.41 -11.35
N ALA A 52 -20.45 22.42 -12.17
CA ALA A 52 -21.15 22.58 -13.44
C ALA A 52 -20.68 21.57 -14.49
N SER A 53 -19.40 21.16 -14.46
CA SER A 53 -18.87 20.10 -15.31
C SER A 53 -19.46 18.75 -14.93
N SER A 54 -19.66 18.46 -13.65
CA SER A 54 -20.23 17.20 -13.18
C SER A 54 -21.67 16.96 -13.65
N LEU A 55 -22.45 18.03 -13.81
CA LEU A 55 -23.81 17.95 -14.40
C LEU A 55 -23.80 17.49 -15.87
N THR A 56 -22.71 17.75 -16.58
CA THR A 56 -22.60 17.40 -18.00
C THR A 56 -21.91 16.06 -18.22
N THR A 57 -20.93 15.71 -17.36
CA THR A 57 -20.13 14.49 -17.48
C THR A 57 -20.67 13.34 -16.64
N GLY A 58 -21.54 13.62 -15.67
CA GLY A 58 -21.99 12.66 -14.65
C GLY A 58 -20.92 12.32 -13.61
N ARG A 59 -19.72 12.97 -13.65
CA ARG A 59 -18.60 12.70 -12.76
C ARG A 59 -18.24 13.88 -11.89
N THR A 60 -17.94 13.61 -10.61
CA THR A 60 -17.53 14.63 -9.64
C THR A 60 -16.01 14.80 -9.58
N TYR A 61 -15.26 13.90 -10.21
CA TYR A 61 -13.81 13.82 -10.11
C TYR A 61 -13.35 13.75 -8.63
N THR A 62 -14.09 12.92 -7.86
CA THR A 62 -13.82 12.71 -6.44
C THR A 62 -13.84 11.21 -6.14
N VAL A 63 -12.79 10.71 -5.52
CA VAL A 63 -12.66 9.33 -5.06
C VAL A 63 -12.71 9.30 -3.54
N GLY A 64 -13.44 8.36 -2.96
CA GLY A 64 -13.40 8.08 -1.52
C GLY A 64 -12.26 7.12 -1.19
N LEU A 65 -11.61 7.30 -0.04
CA LEU A 65 -10.79 6.29 0.60
C LEU A 65 -11.31 6.09 2.03
N LEU A 66 -11.83 4.89 2.30
CA LEU A 66 -12.33 4.49 3.60
C LEU A 66 -11.31 3.58 4.28
N THR A 67 -10.68 4.08 5.34
CA THR A 67 -9.76 3.27 6.15
C THR A 67 -10.45 2.70 7.37
N ARG A 68 -10.09 1.46 7.73
CA ARG A 68 -10.45 0.79 8.97
C ARG A 68 -9.28 0.69 9.95
N ASP A 69 -8.11 1.26 9.59
CA ASP A 69 -6.84 1.13 10.35
C ASP A 69 -6.64 2.21 11.42
N GLY A 70 -7.45 3.25 11.46
CA GLY A 70 -7.28 4.36 12.41
C GLY A 70 -6.01 5.17 12.16
N TYR A 71 -5.64 5.40 10.90
CA TYR A 71 -4.39 6.05 10.47
C TYR A 71 -3.13 5.33 10.95
N GLY A 72 -3.19 3.98 11.02
CA GLY A 72 -2.03 3.14 11.31
C GLY A 72 -0.94 3.25 10.24
N ARG A 73 0.20 2.60 10.50
CA ARG A 73 1.42 2.68 9.67
C ARG A 73 1.25 2.28 8.20
N PHE A 74 0.20 1.53 7.86
CA PHE A 74 -0.05 1.04 6.50
C PHE A 74 -0.81 2.05 5.62
N THR A 75 -1.66 2.88 6.23
CA THR A 75 -2.48 3.87 5.51
C THR A 75 -1.65 4.98 4.85
N PRO A 76 -0.66 5.62 5.49
CA PRO A 76 0.06 6.73 4.88
C PRO A 76 0.78 6.40 3.56
N PRO A 77 1.60 5.32 3.44
CA PRO A 77 2.25 5.00 2.17
C PRO A 77 1.25 4.62 1.08
N LEU A 78 0.18 3.87 1.43
CA LEU A 78 -0.89 3.55 0.48
C LEU A 78 -1.60 4.81 -0.01
N LEU A 79 -1.95 5.73 0.90
CA LEU A 79 -2.57 7.01 0.58
C LEU A 79 -1.70 7.83 -0.38
N GLY A 80 -0.40 7.94 -0.12
CA GLY A 80 0.54 8.65 -1.01
C GLY A 80 0.53 8.08 -2.43
N GLY A 81 0.54 6.75 -2.56
CA GLY A 81 0.44 6.11 -3.87
C GLY A 81 -0.89 6.36 -4.60
N VAL A 82 -2.00 6.39 -3.86
CA VAL A 82 -3.33 6.74 -4.41
C VAL A 82 -3.33 8.20 -4.89
N GLU A 83 -2.84 9.14 -4.07
CA GLU A 83 -2.80 10.57 -4.42
C GLU A 83 -1.99 10.82 -5.69
N ASP A 84 -0.81 10.22 -5.80
CA ASP A 84 0.05 10.39 -6.98
C ASP A 84 -0.58 9.86 -8.27
N SER A 85 -1.32 8.75 -8.20
CA SER A 85 -2.03 8.21 -9.36
C SER A 85 -3.26 9.04 -9.75
N LEU A 86 -3.92 9.66 -8.78
CA LEU A 86 -5.08 10.51 -9.06
C LEU A 86 -4.68 11.84 -9.68
N SER A 87 -3.44 12.31 -9.52
CA SER A 87 -2.87 13.58 -9.98
C SER A 87 -3.80 14.81 -9.79
N VAL A 88 -3.22 16.00 -9.76
CA VAL A 88 -3.97 17.26 -9.50
C VAL A 88 -5.14 17.49 -10.47
N ASP A 89 -5.05 16.94 -11.68
CA ASP A 89 -6.03 17.18 -12.75
C ASP A 89 -7.06 16.04 -12.91
N THR A 90 -6.84 14.88 -12.30
CA THR A 90 -7.67 13.69 -12.51
C THR A 90 -8.80 13.58 -11.50
N ALA A 91 -8.52 13.56 -10.20
CA ALA A 91 -9.53 13.47 -9.15
C ALA A 91 -9.02 13.98 -7.80
N SER A 92 -9.95 14.40 -6.94
CA SER A 92 -9.67 14.72 -5.53
C SER A 92 -9.96 13.52 -4.66
N LEU A 93 -9.23 13.38 -3.54
CA LEU A 93 -9.41 12.29 -2.60
C LEU A 93 -10.16 12.75 -1.34
N LEU A 94 -11.18 12.01 -0.92
CA LEU A 94 -11.87 12.15 0.37
C LEU A 94 -11.48 11.00 1.29
N LEU A 95 -10.70 11.31 2.32
CA LEU A 95 -10.29 10.32 3.32
C LEU A 95 -11.31 10.24 4.47
N CYS A 96 -11.82 9.04 4.73
CA CYS A 96 -12.74 8.71 5.82
C CYS A 96 -12.12 7.62 6.70
N ASP A 97 -12.13 7.80 8.02
CA ASP A 97 -11.63 6.82 8.98
C ASP A 97 -12.77 6.23 9.82
N ALA A 98 -13.13 4.99 9.51
CA ALA A 98 -14.18 4.27 10.22
C ALA A 98 -13.72 3.72 11.59
N ARG A 99 -12.42 3.62 11.88
CA ARG A 99 -11.86 3.09 13.14
C ARG A 99 -12.44 1.74 13.56
N ARG A 100 -12.80 0.89 12.60
CA ARG A 100 -13.48 -0.40 12.81
C ARG A 100 -14.83 -0.28 13.53
N ASP A 101 -15.48 0.85 13.45
CA ASP A 101 -16.82 1.10 13.99
C ASP A 101 -17.84 1.04 12.85
N ALA A 102 -18.76 0.08 12.92
CA ALA A 102 -19.77 -0.15 11.88
C ALA A 102 -20.75 1.04 11.72
N VAL A 103 -21.01 1.78 12.80
CA VAL A 103 -21.89 2.97 12.75
C VAL A 103 -21.19 4.09 11.97
N ARG A 104 -19.90 4.33 12.26
CA ARG A 104 -19.09 5.31 11.52
C ARG A 104 -18.90 4.91 10.07
N GLU A 105 -18.67 3.62 9.80
CA GLU A 105 -18.54 3.12 8.43
C GLU A 105 -19.79 3.41 7.63
N ARG A 106 -20.96 3.07 8.16
CA ARG A 106 -22.24 3.35 7.50
C ARG A 106 -22.44 4.85 7.26
N HIS A 107 -22.19 5.68 8.28
CA HIS A 107 -22.29 7.13 8.15
C HIS A 107 -21.38 7.67 7.03
N TYR A 108 -20.13 7.19 6.93
CA TYR A 108 -19.23 7.65 5.86
C TYR A 108 -19.66 7.14 4.48
N LEU A 109 -20.22 5.93 4.37
CA LEU A 109 -20.77 5.45 3.11
C LEU A 109 -21.92 6.31 2.64
N ASP A 110 -22.82 6.72 3.55
CA ASP A 110 -23.92 7.65 3.23
C ASP A 110 -23.38 9.02 2.80
N VAL A 111 -22.41 9.59 3.54
CA VAL A 111 -21.77 10.86 3.17
C VAL A 111 -21.10 10.79 1.80
N LEU A 112 -20.40 9.71 1.48
CA LEU A 112 -19.73 9.53 0.20
C LEU A 112 -20.75 9.40 -0.95
N ALA A 113 -21.89 8.71 -0.70
CA ALA A 113 -22.98 8.60 -1.65
C ALA A 113 -23.65 9.95 -1.90
N ASP A 114 -23.96 10.72 -0.86
CA ASP A 114 -24.52 12.08 -0.96
C ASP A 114 -23.59 13.04 -1.72
N ARG A 115 -22.29 12.91 -1.53
CA ARG A 115 -21.26 13.67 -2.27
C ARG A 115 -21.02 13.15 -3.68
N ARG A 116 -21.68 12.06 -4.06
CA ARG A 116 -21.60 11.44 -5.40
C ARG A 116 -20.15 11.18 -5.81
N VAL A 117 -19.35 10.56 -4.92
CA VAL A 117 -18.00 10.15 -5.31
C VAL A 117 -18.07 9.19 -6.50
N ASP A 118 -17.07 9.25 -7.38
CA ASP A 118 -17.04 8.44 -8.59
C ASP A 118 -16.63 6.98 -8.30
N GLY A 119 -15.96 6.74 -7.17
CA GLY A 119 -15.53 5.41 -6.71
C GLY A 119 -15.01 5.42 -5.30
N LEU A 120 -14.80 4.24 -4.73
CA LEU A 120 -14.35 4.05 -3.35
C LEU A 120 -13.22 3.02 -3.26
N ILE A 121 -12.11 3.40 -2.59
CA ILE A 121 -11.08 2.48 -2.14
C ILE A 121 -11.34 2.17 -0.66
N VAL A 122 -11.38 0.88 -0.30
CA VAL A 122 -11.50 0.42 1.09
C VAL A 122 -10.16 -0.18 1.52
N THR A 123 -9.61 0.28 2.63
CA THR A 123 -8.38 -0.28 3.19
C THR A 123 -8.55 -0.70 4.64
N GLY A 124 -7.74 -1.64 5.10
CA GLY A 124 -7.78 -2.20 6.44
C GLY A 124 -6.41 -2.23 7.10
N ARG A 125 -6.37 -2.89 8.26
CA ARG A 125 -5.16 -3.08 9.08
C ARG A 125 -4.39 -4.36 8.73
N ALA A 126 -5.05 -5.29 8.06
CA ALA A 126 -4.52 -6.61 7.74
C ALA A 126 -4.98 -7.04 6.35
N THR A 127 -4.33 -8.05 5.79
CA THR A 127 -4.66 -8.64 4.49
C THR A 127 -5.83 -9.62 4.57
N ASP A 128 -6.33 -9.88 5.79
CA ASP A 128 -7.48 -10.77 6.03
C ASP A 128 -8.71 -10.32 5.24
N PRO A 129 -9.52 -11.27 4.71
CA PRO A 129 -10.76 -10.97 4.04
C PRO A 129 -11.76 -10.26 4.97
N ALA A 130 -12.33 -9.17 4.50
CA ALA A 130 -13.36 -8.41 5.19
C ALA A 130 -14.73 -8.65 4.57
N PRO A 131 -15.83 -8.50 5.32
CA PRO A 131 -17.18 -8.53 4.76
C PRO A 131 -17.31 -7.50 3.64
N PRO A 132 -18.01 -7.86 2.51
CA PRO A 132 -18.22 -6.96 1.40
C PRO A 132 -19.11 -5.77 1.80
N LEU A 133 -18.87 -4.63 1.18
CA LEU A 133 -19.78 -3.49 1.31
C LEU A 133 -21.10 -3.73 0.55
N PRO A 134 -22.20 -3.01 0.90
CA PRO A 134 -23.47 -3.16 0.22
C PRO A 134 -23.35 -2.95 -1.30
N ARG A 135 -23.92 -3.85 -2.10
CA ARG A 135 -23.96 -3.73 -3.57
C ARG A 135 -24.91 -2.60 -4.06
N THR A 136 -25.66 -1.98 -3.15
CA THR A 136 -26.54 -0.84 -3.44
C THR A 136 -25.79 0.49 -3.53
N LEU A 137 -24.47 0.51 -3.27
CA LEU A 137 -23.66 1.71 -3.44
C LEU A 137 -23.65 2.14 -4.92
N PRO A 138 -23.83 3.45 -5.20
CA PRO A 138 -23.98 3.96 -6.56
C PRO A 138 -22.64 4.13 -7.31
N PHE A 139 -21.57 3.56 -6.80
CA PHE A 139 -20.21 3.67 -7.33
C PHE A 139 -19.44 2.35 -7.16
N PRO A 140 -18.43 2.09 -8.01
CA PRO A 140 -17.55 0.94 -7.86
C PRO A 140 -16.73 1.00 -6.57
N VAL A 141 -16.47 -0.17 -5.98
CA VAL A 141 -15.65 -0.35 -4.78
C VAL A 141 -14.45 -1.23 -5.12
N LEU A 142 -13.27 -0.84 -4.64
CA LEU A 142 -12.04 -1.62 -4.72
C LEU A 142 -11.45 -1.77 -3.32
N TYR A 143 -11.04 -2.98 -2.97
CA TYR A 143 -10.35 -3.27 -1.71
C TYR A 143 -8.83 -3.21 -1.94
N ALA A 144 -8.12 -2.48 -1.08
CA ALA A 144 -6.67 -2.31 -1.14
C ALA A 144 -6.03 -2.69 0.19
N TYR A 145 -5.01 -3.53 0.18
CA TYR A 145 -4.34 -4.15 1.33
C TYR A 145 -5.22 -5.21 2.01
N THR A 146 -6.41 -4.88 2.50
CA THR A 146 -7.44 -5.87 2.85
C THR A 146 -8.10 -6.43 1.58
N THR A 147 -8.74 -7.60 1.66
CA THR A 147 -9.50 -8.18 0.56
C THR A 147 -10.98 -8.24 0.90
N SER A 148 -11.85 -8.35 -0.11
CA SER A 148 -13.26 -8.72 0.12
C SER A 148 -13.41 -10.23 0.26
N SER A 149 -14.32 -10.68 1.13
CA SER A 149 -14.72 -12.09 1.19
C SER A 149 -15.62 -12.51 0.03
N ASN A 150 -16.09 -11.55 -0.80
CA ASN A 150 -16.85 -11.83 -2.00
C ASN A 150 -15.89 -11.88 -3.21
N PRO A 151 -15.79 -13.03 -3.93
CA PRO A 151 -14.86 -13.20 -5.04
C PRO A 151 -15.17 -12.32 -6.26
N ASP A 152 -16.39 -11.78 -6.37
CA ASP A 152 -16.78 -10.88 -7.46
C ASP A 152 -16.30 -9.43 -7.24
N ASP A 153 -15.80 -9.10 -6.05
CA ASP A 153 -15.27 -7.79 -5.76
C ASP A 153 -13.80 -7.69 -6.22
N SER A 154 -13.39 -6.49 -6.61
CA SER A 154 -11.99 -6.23 -6.98
C SER A 154 -11.15 -5.99 -5.72
N SER A 155 -10.07 -6.73 -5.57
CA SER A 155 -9.14 -6.60 -4.44
C SER A 155 -7.69 -6.61 -4.91
N ILE A 156 -6.86 -5.72 -4.34
CA ILE A 156 -5.41 -5.74 -4.53
C ILE A 156 -4.77 -5.85 -3.14
N THR A 157 -3.94 -6.87 -2.93
CA THR A 157 -3.30 -7.12 -1.63
C THR A 157 -1.83 -7.47 -1.79
N VAL A 158 -1.12 -7.56 -0.67
CA VAL A 158 0.28 -7.98 -0.61
C VAL A 158 0.37 -9.49 -0.80
N ASP A 159 1.44 -9.97 -1.43
CA ASP A 159 1.80 -11.38 -1.48
C ASP A 159 2.66 -11.72 -0.25
N ASP A 160 2.00 -11.99 0.87
CA ASP A 160 2.67 -12.31 2.14
C ASP A 160 3.45 -13.64 2.08
N GLU A 161 3.00 -14.61 1.26
CA GLU A 161 3.73 -15.86 1.07
C GLU A 161 5.05 -15.61 0.33
N HIS A 162 5.02 -14.83 -0.76
CA HIS A 162 6.24 -14.40 -1.44
C HIS A 162 7.17 -13.63 -0.50
N GLY A 163 6.62 -12.73 0.33
CA GLY A 163 7.40 -11.99 1.33
C GLY A 163 8.11 -12.91 2.33
N GLY A 164 7.41 -13.92 2.86
CA GLY A 164 8.01 -14.92 3.75
C GLY A 164 9.12 -15.75 3.10
N TRP A 165 8.90 -16.13 1.84
CA TRP A 165 9.90 -16.81 1.02
C TRP A 165 11.15 -15.95 0.82
N LEU A 166 11.00 -14.66 0.54
CA LEU A 166 12.08 -13.70 0.41
C LEU A 166 12.95 -13.60 1.67
N ALA A 167 12.29 -13.43 2.83
CA ALA A 167 12.97 -13.31 4.10
C ALA A 167 13.83 -14.54 4.38
N ALA A 168 13.29 -15.74 4.23
CA ALA A 168 14.02 -16.98 4.44
C ALA A 168 15.15 -17.16 3.41
N ARG A 169 14.93 -16.85 2.14
CA ARG A 169 15.98 -16.89 1.10
C ARG A 169 17.13 -15.93 1.41
N GLN A 170 16.86 -14.74 1.94
CA GLN A 170 17.90 -13.81 2.31
C GLN A 170 18.77 -14.36 3.44
N LEU A 171 18.17 -14.98 4.46
CA LEU A 171 18.90 -15.64 5.53
C LEU A 171 19.74 -16.82 5.00
N LEU A 172 19.19 -17.62 4.08
CA LEU A 172 19.94 -18.71 3.42
C LEU A 172 21.13 -18.19 2.63
N ARG A 173 21.00 -17.08 1.92
CA ARG A 173 22.09 -16.40 1.18
C ARG A 173 23.18 -15.88 2.14
N GLN A 174 22.80 -15.43 3.33
CA GLN A 174 23.76 -15.05 4.40
C GLN A 174 24.54 -16.26 4.93
N GLY A 175 24.14 -17.48 4.61
CA GLY A 175 24.76 -18.72 5.06
C GLY A 175 24.04 -19.40 6.21
N CYS A 176 22.92 -18.84 6.67
CA CYS A 176 22.13 -19.42 7.76
C CYS A 176 21.57 -20.79 7.40
N ARG A 177 21.59 -21.72 8.37
CA ARG A 177 21.11 -23.09 8.21
C ARG A 177 20.05 -23.48 9.25
N ARG A 178 20.04 -22.83 10.41
CA ARG A 178 19.07 -23.08 11.47
C ARG A 178 18.31 -21.80 11.77
N ILE A 179 17.22 -21.60 11.03
CA ILE A 179 16.44 -20.36 11.04
C ILE A 179 15.24 -20.52 11.96
N ALA A 180 15.02 -19.54 12.86
CA ALA A 180 13.81 -19.41 13.65
C ALA A 180 12.88 -18.32 13.07
N HIS A 181 11.60 -18.38 13.41
CA HIS A 181 10.60 -17.38 13.06
C HIS A 181 9.87 -16.85 14.29
N ILE A 182 9.95 -15.56 14.56
CA ILE A 182 9.20 -14.87 15.62
C ILE A 182 8.18 -13.97 14.98
N THR A 183 6.87 -14.21 15.21
CA THR A 183 5.81 -13.62 14.41
C THR A 183 4.58 -13.24 15.22
N GLY A 184 3.58 -12.69 14.53
CA GLY A 184 2.28 -12.29 15.05
C GLY A 184 1.37 -13.48 15.42
N PRO A 185 0.12 -13.20 15.80
CA PRO A 185 -0.86 -14.25 16.14
C PRO A 185 -1.18 -15.14 14.93
N VAL A 186 -1.24 -16.46 15.14
CA VAL A 186 -1.53 -17.46 14.10
C VAL A 186 -2.91 -17.28 13.42
N SER A 187 -3.84 -16.59 14.08
CA SER A 187 -5.16 -16.28 13.54
C SER A 187 -5.10 -15.29 12.35
N VAL A 188 -4.02 -14.51 12.22
CA VAL A 188 -3.82 -13.53 11.15
C VAL A 188 -3.40 -14.24 9.87
N LEU A 189 -4.05 -13.95 8.74
CA LEU A 189 -3.76 -14.58 7.44
C LEU A 189 -2.30 -14.35 7.02
N ALA A 190 -1.81 -13.12 7.08
CA ALA A 190 -0.44 -12.75 6.74
C ALA A 190 0.60 -13.60 7.50
N VAL A 191 0.36 -13.93 8.78
CA VAL A 191 1.25 -14.77 9.58
C VAL A 191 1.34 -16.18 8.98
N ARG A 192 0.21 -16.78 8.65
CA ARG A 192 0.17 -18.13 8.03
C ARG A 192 0.84 -18.14 6.66
N GLU A 193 0.59 -17.13 5.83
CA GLU A 193 1.19 -17.01 4.50
C GLU A 193 2.70 -16.79 4.59
N ARG A 194 3.19 -15.90 5.48
CA ARG A 194 4.63 -15.69 5.71
C ARG A 194 5.34 -16.96 6.17
N ILE A 195 4.71 -17.74 7.06
CA ILE A 195 5.25 -19.06 7.48
C ILE A 195 5.29 -20.02 6.31
N ALA A 196 4.25 -20.11 5.50
CA ALA A 196 4.20 -20.98 4.33
C ALA A 196 5.32 -20.65 3.33
N GLY A 197 5.52 -19.36 3.04
CA GLY A 197 6.60 -18.88 2.19
C GLY A 197 7.99 -19.22 2.74
N ALA A 198 8.21 -18.98 4.04
CA ALA A 198 9.47 -19.30 4.68
C ALA A 198 9.77 -20.82 4.66
N ARG A 199 8.77 -21.65 4.95
CA ARG A 199 8.88 -23.10 4.86
C ARG A 199 9.21 -23.57 3.44
N ARG A 200 8.57 -22.98 2.43
CA ARG A 200 8.86 -23.28 1.03
C ARG A 200 10.33 -22.97 0.69
N ALA A 201 10.82 -21.79 1.05
CA ALA A 201 12.21 -21.42 0.76
C ALA A 201 13.24 -22.34 1.46
N LEU A 202 12.96 -22.75 2.69
CA LEU A 202 13.82 -23.67 3.42
C LEU A 202 13.79 -25.09 2.81
N ALA A 203 12.62 -25.59 2.43
CA ALA A 203 12.46 -26.89 1.77
C ALA A 203 13.20 -26.95 0.42
N GLU A 204 13.17 -25.86 -0.37
CA GLU A 204 13.95 -25.72 -1.62
C GLU A 204 15.48 -25.84 -1.37
N ALA A 205 15.94 -25.51 -0.14
CA ALA A 205 17.34 -25.65 0.28
C ALA A 205 17.63 -26.97 1.05
N GLY A 206 16.66 -27.88 1.13
CA GLY A 206 16.79 -29.13 1.89
C GLY A 206 16.80 -28.96 3.40
N LEU A 207 16.21 -27.85 3.90
CA LEU A 207 16.10 -27.50 5.32
C LEU A 207 14.62 -27.44 5.75
N GLU A 208 14.39 -27.36 7.06
CA GLU A 208 13.05 -27.28 7.64
C GLU A 208 12.90 -26.08 8.58
N LEU A 209 11.68 -25.60 8.75
CA LEU A 209 11.26 -24.72 9.83
C LEU A 209 10.33 -25.51 10.77
N PRO A 210 10.84 -26.19 11.78
CA PRO A 210 10.06 -26.97 12.72
C PRO A 210 9.25 -26.06 13.65
N ASP A 211 8.13 -26.55 14.17
CA ASP A 211 7.19 -25.75 14.98
C ASP A 211 7.81 -25.20 16.27
N ASN A 212 8.79 -25.88 16.87
CA ASN A 212 9.52 -25.40 18.06
C ASN A 212 10.40 -24.17 17.78
N LEU A 213 10.73 -23.89 16.53
CA LEU A 213 11.45 -22.67 16.10
C LEU A 213 10.50 -21.56 15.61
N VAL A 214 9.17 -21.73 15.72
CA VAL A 214 8.18 -20.69 15.46
C VAL A 214 7.59 -20.18 16.76
N THR A 215 7.73 -18.88 17.03
CA THR A 215 7.18 -18.24 18.23
C THR A 215 6.11 -17.23 17.83
N TYR A 216 4.93 -17.34 18.41
CA TYR A 216 3.79 -16.46 18.18
C TYR A 216 3.61 -15.47 19.34
N GLY A 217 3.21 -14.24 19.01
CA GLY A 217 2.85 -13.21 20.00
C GLY A 217 2.26 -11.97 19.34
N PRO A 218 1.94 -10.92 20.09
CA PRO A 218 1.58 -9.62 19.50
C PRO A 218 2.67 -9.06 18.57
N PHE A 219 2.29 -8.28 17.54
CA PHE A 219 3.23 -7.52 16.72
C PHE A 219 3.81 -6.34 17.53
N ALA A 220 4.74 -6.63 18.43
CA ALA A 220 5.30 -5.65 19.36
C ALA A 220 6.77 -5.96 19.69
N GLU A 221 7.55 -4.94 20.09
CA GLU A 221 8.95 -5.05 20.43
C GLU A 221 9.19 -6.01 21.60
N HIS A 222 8.34 -5.94 22.64
CA HIS A 222 8.47 -6.84 23.80
C HIS A 222 8.33 -8.31 23.43
N THR A 223 7.52 -8.64 22.42
CA THR A 223 7.38 -10.01 21.90
C THR A 223 8.71 -10.49 21.32
N GLY A 224 9.33 -9.67 20.47
CA GLY A 224 10.64 -9.97 19.90
C GLY A 224 11.72 -10.16 20.97
N PHE A 225 11.75 -9.25 21.95
CA PHE A 225 12.72 -9.27 23.04
C PHE A 225 12.62 -10.56 23.87
N GLN A 226 11.43 -10.88 24.38
CA GLN A 226 11.21 -12.07 25.22
C GLN A 226 11.43 -13.37 24.45
N ALA A 227 10.93 -13.42 23.20
CA ALA A 227 11.09 -14.60 22.36
C ALA A 227 12.58 -14.87 22.03
N ALA A 228 13.37 -13.83 21.72
CA ALA A 228 14.80 -13.97 21.46
C ALA A 228 15.54 -14.49 22.69
N GLN A 229 15.28 -13.95 23.89
CA GLN A 229 15.90 -14.45 25.13
C GLN A 229 15.62 -15.94 25.36
N LYS A 230 14.36 -16.34 25.21
CA LYS A 230 13.97 -17.75 25.38
C LYS A 230 14.57 -18.64 24.29
N LEU A 231 14.61 -18.19 23.05
CA LEU A 231 15.16 -18.92 21.92
C LEU A 231 16.65 -19.18 22.13
N MET A 232 17.43 -18.12 22.43
CA MET A 232 18.89 -18.23 22.61
C MET A 232 19.29 -19.04 23.83
N ALA A 233 18.44 -19.17 24.85
CA ALA A 233 18.67 -20.00 26.02
C ALA A 233 18.48 -21.51 25.75
N ASN A 234 17.66 -21.89 24.77
CA ASN A 234 17.24 -23.27 24.56
C ASN A 234 17.64 -23.85 23.20
N GLU A 235 17.96 -23.00 22.22
CA GLU A 235 18.20 -23.39 20.83
C GLU A 235 19.46 -22.70 20.29
N GLN A 236 20.13 -23.38 19.37
CA GLN A 236 21.21 -22.77 18.58
C GLN A 236 20.66 -22.40 17.21
N VAL A 237 20.51 -21.10 16.94
CA VAL A 237 20.06 -20.57 15.65
C VAL A 237 21.07 -19.59 15.11
N ASP A 238 21.22 -19.53 13.80
CA ASP A 238 22.11 -18.63 13.07
C ASP A 238 21.36 -17.56 12.25
N GLY A 239 20.02 -17.67 12.18
CA GLY A 239 19.16 -16.70 11.54
C GLY A 239 17.79 -16.58 12.19
N ILE A 240 17.23 -15.36 12.23
CA ILE A 240 15.87 -15.12 12.73
C ILE A 240 15.10 -14.30 11.71
N PHE A 241 14.01 -14.88 11.22
CA PHE A 241 12.99 -14.14 10.47
C PHE A 241 11.96 -13.55 11.44
N CYS A 242 11.91 -12.23 11.50
CA CYS A 242 10.99 -11.47 12.35
C CYS A 242 9.75 -11.08 11.53
N GLY A 243 8.57 -11.51 11.95
CA GLY A 243 7.31 -11.31 11.24
C GLY A 243 6.81 -9.86 11.19
N SER A 244 7.54 -8.90 11.81
CA SER A 244 7.42 -7.46 11.61
C SER A 244 8.69 -6.75 12.07
N ASP A 245 8.91 -5.52 11.64
CA ASP A 245 10.06 -4.71 12.07
C ASP A 245 10.03 -4.38 13.57
N GLN A 246 8.84 -4.24 14.17
CA GLN A 246 8.72 -4.06 15.62
C GLN A 246 9.24 -5.30 16.37
N ILE A 247 8.88 -6.50 15.95
CA ILE A 247 9.44 -7.73 16.49
C ILE A 247 10.95 -7.75 16.26
N GLY A 248 11.42 -7.42 15.05
CA GLY A 248 12.83 -7.37 14.68
C GLY A 248 13.65 -6.42 15.55
N ARG A 249 13.08 -5.26 15.91
CA ARG A 249 13.69 -4.32 16.84
C ARG A 249 13.89 -4.94 18.21
N GLY A 250 12.86 -5.57 18.77
CA GLY A 250 12.95 -6.25 20.07
C GLY A 250 13.96 -7.39 20.08
N VAL A 251 14.01 -8.17 18.98
CA VAL A 251 15.02 -9.23 18.80
C VAL A 251 16.43 -8.63 18.81
N ALA A 252 16.68 -7.59 18.04
CA ALA A 252 17.99 -6.94 17.96
C ALA A 252 18.45 -6.40 19.33
N ASP A 253 17.54 -5.76 20.08
CA ASP A 253 17.83 -5.24 21.41
C ASP A 253 18.15 -6.37 22.41
N ALA A 254 17.45 -7.51 22.34
CA ALA A 254 17.74 -8.68 23.20
C ALA A 254 19.10 -9.30 22.86
N LEU A 255 19.39 -9.53 21.57
CA LEU A 255 20.68 -10.10 21.13
C LEU A 255 21.84 -9.19 21.51
N GLY A 256 21.72 -7.87 21.30
CA GLY A 256 22.72 -6.90 21.72
C GLY A 256 22.98 -6.93 23.24
N GLY A 257 21.91 -7.02 24.05
CA GLY A 257 22.02 -7.17 25.50
C GLY A 257 22.69 -8.46 25.97
N MET A 258 22.65 -9.51 25.15
CA MET A 258 23.33 -10.79 25.39
C MET A 258 24.76 -10.86 24.81
N GLY A 259 25.22 -9.81 24.11
CA GLY A 259 26.53 -9.78 23.45
C GLY A 259 26.57 -10.62 22.14
N VAL A 260 25.45 -11.03 21.61
CA VAL A 260 25.35 -11.76 20.33
C VAL A 260 25.51 -10.78 19.17
N ARG A 261 26.46 -11.04 18.27
CA ARG A 261 26.78 -10.15 17.14
C ARG A 261 25.79 -10.36 15.98
N ILE A 262 25.24 -9.27 15.48
CA ILE A 262 24.39 -9.25 14.30
C ILE A 262 25.18 -8.60 13.16
N PRO A 263 25.38 -9.24 12.00
CA PRO A 263 24.87 -10.55 11.57
C PRO A 263 25.79 -11.75 11.85
N ASP A 264 26.97 -11.55 12.46
CA ASP A 264 28.08 -12.55 12.49
C ASP A 264 27.71 -13.84 13.22
N ASP A 265 26.99 -13.74 14.36
CA ASP A 265 26.51 -14.87 15.13
C ASP A 265 25.07 -15.24 14.77
N VAL A 266 24.20 -14.23 14.58
CA VAL A 266 22.80 -14.41 14.21
C VAL A 266 22.38 -13.31 13.23
N ALA A 267 21.97 -13.67 12.02
CA ALA A 267 21.43 -12.74 11.04
C ALA A 267 19.94 -12.49 11.26
N LEU A 268 19.46 -11.25 10.98
CA LEU A 268 18.07 -10.86 11.15
C LEU A 268 17.47 -10.33 9.86
N VAL A 269 16.23 -10.77 9.56
CA VAL A 269 15.38 -10.16 8.53
C VAL A 269 14.02 -9.84 9.14
N GLY A 270 13.58 -8.58 8.99
CA GLY A 270 12.27 -8.09 9.39
C GLY A 270 11.23 -8.16 8.29
N PHE A 271 10.08 -7.56 8.54
CA PHE A 271 8.97 -7.42 7.60
C PHE A 271 8.27 -6.09 7.83
N ASP A 272 7.74 -5.46 6.81
CA ASP A 272 7.03 -4.19 6.66
C ASP A 272 7.89 -3.09 6.01
N ASN A 273 9.22 -3.12 6.13
CA ASN A 273 10.15 -2.04 5.80
C ASN A 273 9.70 -0.68 6.37
N TRP A 274 9.21 -0.72 7.63
CA TRP A 274 8.84 0.51 8.33
C TRP A 274 10.09 1.30 8.68
N THR A 275 10.43 2.27 7.85
CA THR A 275 11.72 2.97 7.86
C THR A 275 12.09 3.59 9.21
N LEU A 276 11.10 4.09 9.97
CA LEU A 276 11.29 4.62 11.33
C LEU A 276 11.85 3.58 12.31
N ILE A 277 11.49 2.32 12.15
CA ILE A 277 11.96 1.21 12.98
C ILE A 277 13.16 0.54 12.33
N ALA A 278 13.05 0.13 11.06
CA ALA A 278 14.07 -0.65 10.39
C ALA A 278 15.42 0.10 10.29
N LYS A 279 15.42 1.40 9.96
CA LYS A 279 16.64 2.23 9.93
C LYS A 279 17.16 2.56 11.33
N ALA A 280 16.28 2.67 12.35
CA ALA A 280 16.67 2.99 13.72
C ALA A 280 17.19 1.77 14.53
N THR A 281 16.89 0.55 14.12
CA THR A 281 17.41 -0.68 14.72
C THR A 281 18.94 -0.74 14.58
N ARG A 282 19.64 -1.35 15.53
CA ARG A 282 21.10 -1.49 15.55
C ARG A 282 21.51 -2.95 15.62
N PRO A 283 22.22 -3.44 14.56
CA PRO A 283 22.49 -2.80 13.27
C PRO A 283 21.19 -2.59 12.47
N GLY A 284 21.21 -1.70 11.42
CA GLY A 284 20.05 -1.44 10.59
C GLY A 284 19.41 -2.73 10.05
N LEU A 285 18.08 -2.87 10.22
CA LEU A 285 17.35 -4.11 9.96
C LEU A 285 17.04 -4.27 8.46
N SER A 286 17.55 -5.34 7.85
CA SER A 286 17.10 -5.83 6.54
C SER A 286 15.65 -6.26 6.67
N SER A 287 14.78 -5.84 5.75
CA SER A 287 13.33 -6.04 5.92
C SER A 287 12.64 -6.25 4.59
N VAL A 288 11.63 -7.10 4.59
CA VAL A 288 10.72 -7.27 3.45
C VAL A 288 9.84 -6.05 3.32
N ASP A 289 9.80 -5.47 2.11
CA ASP A 289 8.95 -4.35 1.76
C ASP A 289 7.66 -4.83 1.09
N MET A 290 6.54 -4.45 1.64
CA MET A 290 5.21 -4.76 1.11
C MET A 290 4.83 -3.91 -0.12
N ASN A 291 5.66 -2.96 -0.51
CA ASN A 291 5.42 -2.06 -1.64
C ASN A 291 4.06 -1.31 -1.53
N LEU A 292 3.70 -0.85 -0.33
CA LEU A 292 2.37 -0.25 -0.06
C LEU A 292 2.10 1.01 -0.90
N TYR A 293 3.12 1.80 -1.18
CA TYR A 293 2.97 2.95 -2.06
C TYR A 293 2.58 2.52 -3.49
N ARG A 294 3.25 1.50 -4.03
CA ARG A 294 2.92 0.91 -5.33
C ARG A 294 1.54 0.27 -5.31
N LEU A 295 1.17 -0.39 -4.21
CA LEU A 295 -0.17 -0.96 -4.02
C LEU A 295 -1.24 0.14 -4.10
N GLY A 296 -1.01 1.29 -3.47
CA GLY A 296 -1.89 2.46 -3.56
C GLY A 296 -2.05 2.98 -4.98
N ARG A 297 -0.96 3.09 -5.74
CA ARG A 297 -1.00 3.48 -7.16
C ARG A 297 -1.85 2.52 -7.99
N LEU A 298 -1.58 1.21 -7.87
CA LEU A 298 -2.33 0.18 -8.59
C LEU A 298 -3.82 0.16 -8.20
N ALA A 299 -4.12 0.43 -6.92
CA ALA A 299 -5.50 0.54 -6.45
C ALA A 299 -6.24 1.72 -7.12
N ALA A 300 -5.62 2.89 -7.18
CA ALA A 300 -6.20 4.04 -7.87
C ALA A 300 -6.41 3.78 -9.36
N GLU A 301 -5.41 3.23 -10.06
CA GLU A 301 -5.49 2.88 -11.48
C GLU A 301 -6.61 1.86 -11.76
N SER A 302 -6.72 0.82 -10.92
CA SER A 302 -7.79 -0.20 -11.05
C SER A 302 -9.16 0.39 -10.77
N LEU A 303 -9.29 1.27 -9.75
CA LEU A 303 -10.54 1.95 -9.49
C LEU A 303 -10.95 2.87 -10.65
N LEU A 304 -10.02 3.62 -11.23
CA LEU A 304 -10.31 4.46 -12.40
C LEU A 304 -10.80 3.63 -13.58
N ARG A 305 -10.22 2.44 -13.84
CA ARG A 305 -10.75 1.50 -14.85
C ARG A 305 -12.15 1.03 -14.52
N ALA A 306 -12.44 0.74 -13.25
CA ALA A 306 -13.78 0.33 -12.82
C ALA A 306 -14.82 1.46 -12.99
N ILE A 307 -14.44 2.72 -12.71
CA ILE A 307 -15.24 3.92 -12.96
C ILE A 307 -15.53 4.08 -14.48
N ASP A 308 -14.59 3.67 -15.33
CA ASP A 308 -14.77 3.68 -16.80
C ASP A 308 -15.55 2.46 -17.33
N GLY A 309 -16.09 1.61 -16.45
CA GLY A 309 -16.90 0.45 -16.80
C GLY A 309 -16.10 -0.84 -17.06
N ASN A 310 -14.81 -0.87 -16.69
CA ASN A 310 -13.93 -2.02 -16.88
C ASN A 310 -13.39 -2.52 -15.52
N PRO A 311 -14.23 -3.05 -14.61
CA PRO A 311 -13.79 -3.60 -13.34
C PRO A 311 -12.98 -4.90 -13.56
N GLU A 312 -12.02 -5.14 -12.68
CA GLU A 312 -11.20 -6.37 -12.64
C GLU A 312 -11.55 -7.13 -11.35
N PRO A 313 -12.53 -8.05 -11.35
CA PRO A 313 -12.93 -8.80 -10.16
C PRO A 313 -11.85 -9.81 -9.74
N GLY A 314 -11.92 -10.24 -8.48
CA GLY A 314 -10.98 -11.18 -7.88
C GLY A 314 -9.85 -10.50 -7.11
N ILE A 315 -8.87 -11.30 -6.70
CA ILE A 315 -7.75 -10.86 -5.86
C ILE A 315 -6.47 -10.81 -6.68
N ARG A 316 -5.90 -9.63 -6.84
CA ARG A 316 -4.55 -9.43 -7.38
C ARG A 316 -3.56 -9.33 -6.22
N ARG A 317 -2.51 -10.16 -6.23
CA ARG A 317 -1.43 -10.14 -5.24
C ARG A 317 -0.23 -9.36 -5.78
N LEU A 318 0.27 -8.40 -5.00
CA LEU A 318 1.46 -7.61 -5.34
C LEU A 318 2.68 -8.27 -4.69
N PRO A 319 3.70 -8.67 -5.45
CA PRO A 319 4.93 -9.20 -4.90
C PRO A 319 5.62 -8.22 -3.95
N CYS A 320 6.19 -8.76 -2.86
CA CYS A 320 7.06 -8.02 -1.97
C CYS A 320 8.44 -7.80 -2.61
N SER A 321 9.21 -6.87 -2.06
CA SER A 321 10.63 -6.69 -2.33
C SER A 321 11.44 -6.78 -1.03
N LEU A 322 12.77 -6.63 -1.10
CA LEU A 322 13.64 -6.74 0.07
C LEU A 322 14.55 -5.53 0.17
N ALA A 323 14.47 -4.82 1.29
CA ALA A 323 15.38 -3.75 1.65
C ALA A 323 16.56 -4.32 2.46
N ILE A 324 17.71 -4.49 1.83
CA ILE A 324 18.92 -5.03 2.45
C ILE A 324 19.61 -3.96 3.29
N ARG A 325 19.99 -4.33 4.54
CA ARG A 325 20.72 -3.51 5.48
C ARG A 325 21.73 -4.37 6.25
N ALA A 326 22.35 -3.78 7.27
CA ALA A 326 23.47 -4.39 8.00
C ALA A 326 23.13 -5.64 8.81
N SER A 327 21.86 -5.89 9.16
CA SER A 327 21.48 -7.08 9.94
C SER A 327 21.48 -8.38 9.13
N CYS A 328 21.48 -8.30 7.79
CA CYS A 328 21.60 -9.44 6.87
C CYS A 328 22.07 -8.91 5.50
N PRO A 329 23.37 -8.57 5.35
CA PRO A 329 23.89 -7.79 4.24
C PRO A 329 24.20 -8.58 2.97
N ALA A 330 24.01 -9.91 2.94
CA ALA A 330 24.34 -10.70 1.76
C ALA A 330 23.72 -10.10 0.50
N PRO A 331 24.52 -9.84 -0.56
CA PRO A 331 24.03 -9.22 -1.79
C PRO A 331 23.07 -10.15 -2.52
N ILE A 332 22.07 -9.56 -3.19
CA ILE A 332 21.26 -10.28 -4.17
C ILE A 332 22.13 -10.49 -5.41
N THR A 333 22.55 -11.71 -5.66
CA THR A 333 23.43 -12.05 -6.80
C THR A 333 22.63 -12.29 -8.09
N ASP A 334 21.34 -12.54 -7.97
CA ASP A 334 20.46 -12.84 -9.10
C ASP A 334 19.48 -11.67 -9.31
N THR A 335 19.86 -10.75 -10.21
CA THR A 335 19.09 -9.54 -10.53
C THR A 335 17.85 -9.83 -11.39
N THR A 336 17.71 -11.03 -11.94
CA THR A 336 16.58 -11.38 -12.80
C THR A 336 15.27 -11.58 -12.02
N GLU A 337 15.32 -11.80 -10.71
CA GLU A 337 14.14 -12.00 -9.86
C GLU A 337 13.47 -10.67 -9.39
N TRP A 338 14.07 -9.49 -9.64
CA TRP A 338 13.70 -8.24 -8.97
C TRP A 338 13.54 -7.00 -9.85
N LEU A 339 13.79 -7.12 -11.15
CA LEU A 339 13.61 -5.99 -12.08
C LEU A 339 12.12 -5.80 -12.37
N ASP A 340 11.46 -5.11 -11.47
CA ASP A 340 10.27 -4.35 -11.80
C ASP A 340 10.64 -2.87 -11.65
N ASP A 341 10.59 -2.14 -12.76
CA ASP A 341 10.95 -0.73 -12.92
C ASP A 341 10.06 0.18 -12.05
N SER A 342 10.25 0.16 -10.75
CA SER A 342 9.63 1.14 -9.86
C SER A 342 10.68 2.14 -9.43
N PRO A 343 10.50 3.45 -9.72
CA PRO A 343 11.36 4.47 -9.14
C PRO A 343 11.26 4.37 -7.62
N LEU A 344 12.41 4.23 -6.97
CA LEU A 344 12.54 4.39 -5.52
C LEU A 344 11.89 5.72 -5.14
N VAL A 345 11.04 5.70 -4.11
CA VAL A 345 10.58 6.94 -3.49
C VAL A 345 11.84 7.75 -3.15
N PRO A 346 11.96 9.03 -3.56
CA PRO A 346 13.10 9.85 -3.18
C PRO A 346 13.21 9.84 -1.66
N ASP A 347 14.42 9.59 -1.14
CA ASP A 347 14.73 9.75 0.27
C ASP A 347 14.41 11.20 0.68
N ALA A 348 13.34 11.40 1.46
CA ALA A 348 13.01 12.66 2.12
C ALA A 348 13.71 12.75 3.46
#